data_9b386747b0b4ef840d787f5f1dc83822
#
_entry.id   9b386747b0b4ef840d787f5f1dc83822
#
_cell.length_a   1.000
_cell.length_b   1.000
_cell.length_c   1.000
_cell.angle_alpha   90.00
_cell.angle_beta   90.00
_cell.angle_gamma   90.00
#
_symmetry.space_group_name_H-M   'P 1'
#
loop_
_entity.id
_entity.type
_entity.pdbx_description
1 polymer ?
#
loop_
_entity_poly.entity_id
_entity_poly.type
_entity_poly.pdbx_seq_one_letter_code
_entity_poly.pdbx_strand_id
1 'polypeptide(L)'
;LNYLMKANYDSSILVLDKIISDDSSNLLANSFKSYIYCEMDKYDTALSIIDKTISFYSENILPLSFKVKVLDAIDDSIYENDIKNLLTKIYSISPVTYWDFVGKGYSYFLDDNYKSAIKHYNNAIKINPSNPFTYYLNGISYRNINNYKSAKENFTKAIEIFPSSVLAYYNRAITYDYENKYSEAMDDLQKAIEINPQFADAYNRLGDIYKELDDNNNAIKYYTKAIELDPKPYYYLNRSVVFYEDDNTPAALEDLTKILEIDPDYKAAYYFRASIYYDLQDYNNALNDYNAALKSTSNSYLHNRRGLIYLNLNEYDSAIVDFTKAIELSPDFESAYFNRGYSYRMLKQFDLAINDMNMAIKLDRKNETAYNIRGICYYNLENFKLAIKDFNKAIKINPNYSSAYLNRGMAYYYINEYEKALQDLTQAIKLDPEYLDAYYNRGNILNALEQYVLAINDFNKVIELDPNDIDGYFMRAITYRNSGDYSNAIKDFTKCIEMDSTAAYIYYHRAIAYRFSKDYDNALNDLNKAIDLYPDYYLAYNMLGNIYFDQEQYDAALKYYQKAIELNPDYVVAYYNVANIYYNQGNYSAAKNYLNKIVLLDPNGPYGKEAIKVLNNLKNMGY
;
A
#
# COMPACT_ATOMS: atom_id res chain seq x y z
N LEU A 1 -8.73 -51.16 -10.95
CA LEU A 1 -9.75 -50.27 -10.32
C LEU A 1 -9.67 -50.32 -8.79
N ASN A 2 -9.66 -51.51 -8.15
CA ASN A 2 -9.64 -51.57 -6.69
C ASN A 2 -8.42 -50.89 -6.07
N TYR A 3 -7.23 -51.05 -6.62
CA TYR A 3 -6.04 -50.35 -6.16
C TYR A 3 -6.09 -48.84 -6.50
N LEU A 4 -6.59 -48.48 -7.67
CA LEU A 4 -6.84 -47.09 -8.05
C LEU A 4 -7.79 -46.40 -7.05
N MET A 5 -8.91 -47.04 -6.69
CA MET A 5 -9.86 -46.51 -5.72
C MET A 5 -9.29 -46.40 -4.29
N LYS A 6 -8.20 -47.13 -3.99
CA LYS A 6 -7.41 -46.99 -2.76
C LYS A 6 -6.31 -45.93 -2.83
N ALA A 7 -6.21 -45.21 -3.97
CA ALA A 7 -5.11 -44.30 -4.27
C ALA A 7 -3.71 -44.95 -4.09
N ASN A 8 -3.64 -46.24 -4.43
CA ASN A 8 -2.38 -46.99 -4.42
C ASN A 8 -1.92 -47.20 -5.88
N TYR A 9 -1.26 -46.20 -6.42
CA TYR A 9 -0.90 -46.13 -7.83
C TYR A 9 0.15 -47.16 -8.23
N ASP A 10 1.18 -47.38 -7.39
CA ASP A 10 2.25 -48.38 -7.66
C ASP A 10 1.70 -49.80 -7.74
N SER A 11 0.85 -50.17 -6.79
CA SER A 11 0.18 -51.47 -6.83
C SER A 11 -0.76 -51.61 -8.01
N SER A 12 -1.41 -50.50 -8.42
CA SER A 12 -2.25 -50.47 -9.63
C SER A 12 -1.42 -50.75 -10.89
N ILE A 13 -0.26 -50.09 -11.02
CA ILE A 13 0.64 -50.26 -12.16
C ILE A 13 1.15 -51.72 -12.22
N LEU A 14 1.59 -52.28 -11.11
CA LEU A 14 2.10 -53.69 -11.07
C LEU A 14 1.04 -54.69 -11.56
N VAL A 15 -0.23 -54.52 -11.17
CA VAL A 15 -1.33 -55.40 -11.63
C VAL A 15 -1.61 -55.16 -13.12
N LEU A 16 -1.59 -53.92 -13.58
CA LEU A 16 -1.81 -53.58 -14.98
C LEU A 16 -0.66 -54.09 -15.87
N ASP A 17 0.58 -53.99 -15.39
CA ASP A 17 1.76 -54.53 -16.10
C ASP A 17 1.69 -56.06 -16.27
N LYS A 18 1.17 -56.77 -15.28
CA LYS A 18 0.94 -58.22 -15.40
C LYS A 18 -0.10 -58.53 -16.47
N ILE A 19 -1.22 -57.78 -16.52
CA ILE A 19 -2.26 -57.92 -17.54
C ILE A 19 -1.70 -57.61 -18.94
N ILE A 20 -0.90 -56.54 -19.03
CA ILE A 20 -0.28 -56.12 -20.32
C ILE A 20 0.81 -57.09 -20.76
N SER A 21 1.50 -57.80 -19.83
CA SER A 21 2.45 -58.84 -20.17
C SER A 21 1.79 -60.06 -20.81
N ASP A 22 0.54 -60.35 -20.44
CA ASP A 22 -0.22 -61.45 -20.99
C ASP A 22 -0.95 -61.03 -22.32
N ASP A 23 -1.36 -59.76 -22.41
CA ASP A 23 -1.98 -59.15 -23.60
C ASP A 23 -1.51 -57.71 -23.74
N SER A 24 -0.50 -57.46 -24.55
CA SER A 24 0.09 -56.14 -24.79
C SER A 24 -0.84 -55.13 -25.45
N SER A 25 -1.91 -55.59 -26.05
CA SER A 25 -2.93 -54.79 -26.72
C SER A 25 -4.15 -54.53 -25.84
N ASN A 26 -4.16 -54.99 -24.59
CA ASN A 26 -5.32 -54.86 -23.70
C ASN A 26 -5.76 -53.42 -23.52
N LEU A 27 -6.91 -53.10 -24.10
CA LEU A 27 -7.48 -51.74 -24.16
C LEU A 27 -7.63 -51.11 -22.78
N LEU A 28 -8.27 -51.83 -21.86
CA LEU A 28 -8.59 -51.28 -20.54
C LEU A 28 -7.32 -51.14 -19.69
N ALA A 29 -6.46 -52.14 -19.71
CA ALA A 29 -5.23 -52.12 -18.93
C ALA A 29 -4.30 -50.97 -19.36
N ASN A 30 -4.08 -50.79 -20.67
CA ASN A 30 -3.26 -49.70 -21.19
C ASN A 30 -3.91 -48.32 -20.92
N SER A 31 -5.24 -48.20 -21.11
CA SER A 31 -5.96 -46.94 -20.87
C SER A 31 -5.87 -46.53 -19.37
N PHE A 32 -6.13 -47.43 -18.45
CA PHE A 32 -6.00 -47.14 -17.01
C PHE A 32 -4.55 -46.91 -16.57
N LYS A 33 -3.58 -47.59 -17.18
CA LYS A 33 -2.16 -47.35 -16.90
C LYS A 33 -1.76 -45.92 -17.27
N SER A 34 -2.18 -45.45 -18.48
CA SER A 34 -1.98 -44.06 -18.88
C SER A 34 -2.65 -43.09 -17.91
N TYR A 35 -3.90 -43.34 -17.52
CA TYR A 35 -4.63 -42.52 -16.54
C TYR A 35 -3.85 -42.40 -15.23
N ILE A 36 -3.31 -43.52 -14.70
CA ILE A 36 -2.57 -43.53 -13.43
C ILE A 36 -1.25 -42.77 -13.56
N TYR A 37 -0.51 -42.90 -14.66
CA TYR A 37 0.70 -42.10 -14.86
C TYR A 37 0.39 -40.60 -14.97
N CYS A 38 -0.76 -40.21 -15.52
CA CYS A 38 -1.22 -38.83 -15.50
C CYS A 38 -1.48 -38.34 -14.06
N GLU A 39 -2.13 -39.16 -13.21
CA GLU A 39 -2.33 -38.85 -11.79
C GLU A 39 -1.03 -38.81 -10.95
N MET A 40 0.06 -39.34 -11.49
CA MET A 40 1.41 -39.31 -10.90
C MET A 40 2.30 -38.23 -11.52
N ASP A 41 1.75 -37.28 -12.27
CA ASP A 41 2.44 -36.20 -12.97
C ASP A 41 3.51 -36.67 -13.99
N LYS A 42 3.42 -37.93 -14.46
CA LYS A 42 4.33 -38.55 -15.45
C LYS A 42 3.71 -38.48 -16.85
N TYR A 43 3.50 -37.26 -17.35
CA TYR A 43 2.71 -36.97 -18.55
C TYR A 43 3.28 -37.58 -19.83
N ASP A 44 4.61 -37.51 -20.04
CA ASP A 44 5.25 -38.10 -21.23
C ASP A 44 5.02 -39.62 -21.33
N THR A 45 5.13 -40.30 -20.16
CA THR A 45 4.86 -41.74 -20.08
C THR A 45 3.40 -42.03 -20.32
N ALA A 46 2.49 -41.24 -19.76
CA ALA A 46 1.06 -41.36 -19.95
C ALA A 46 0.68 -41.18 -21.42
N LEU A 47 1.23 -40.15 -22.08
CA LEU A 47 0.97 -39.84 -23.49
C LEU A 47 1.48 -40.96 -24.41
N SER A 48 2.71 -41.47 -24.15
CA SER A 48 3.25 -42.57 -24.96
C SER A 48 2.40 -43.84 -24.88
N ILE A 49 1.90 -44.20 -23.72
CA ILE A 49 1.04 -45.37 -23.52
C ILE A 49 -0.31 -45.18 -24.23
N ILE A 50 -0.95 -44.01 -24.08
CA ILE A 50 -2.28 -43.79 -24.61
C ILE A 50 -2.25 -43.67 -26.15
N ASP A 51 -1.23 -43.07 -26.75
CA ASP A 51 -1.06 -42.97 -28.18
C ASP A 51 -0.88 -44.35 -28.83
N LYS A 52 -0.07 -45.21 -28.19
CA LYS A 52 0.06 -46.60 -28.62
C LYS A 52 -1.27 -47.34 -28.51
N THR A 53 -2.03 -47.10 -27.45
CA THR A 53 -3.38 -47.72 -27.28
C THR A 53 -4.34 -47.28 -28.36
N ILE A 54 -4.38 -45.98 -28.69
CA ILE A 54 -5.24 -45.42 -29.73
C ILE A 54 -4.82 -45.92 -31.12
N SER A 55 -3.55 -46.21 -31.37
CA SER A 55 -3.11 -46.78 -32.64
C SER A 55 -3.74 -48.14 -32.95
N PHE A 56 -4.09 -48.91 -31.92
CA PHE A 56 -4.83 -50.17 -32.05
C PHE A 56 -6.35 -49.99 -32.00
N TYR A 57 -6.85 -48.96 -31.33
CA TYR A 57 -8.26 -48.75 -30.96
C TYR A 57 -8.73 -47.31 -31.27
N SER A 58 -8.55 -46.86 -32.49
CA SER A 58 -8.77 -45.47 -32.92
C SER A 58 -10.20 -44.94 -32.76
N GLU A 59 -11.19 -45.80 -32.62
CA GLU A 59 -12.61 -45.47 -32.49
C GLU A 59 -13.16 -45.69 -31.06
N ASN A 60 -12.31 -46.16 -30.12
CA ASN A 60 -12.77 -46.40 -28.77
C ASN A 60 -12.78 -45.12 -27.92
N ILE A 61 -13.92 -44.83 -27.33
CA ILE A 61 -14.17 -43.56 -26.58
C ILE A 61 -13.27 -43.45 -25.36
N LEU A 62 -13.06 -44.51 -24.56
CA LEU A 62 -12.34 -44.46 -23.30
C LEU A 62 -10.87 -44.01 -23.43
N PRO A 63 -10.03 -44.62 -24.32
CA PRO A 63 -8.66 -44.14 -24.52
C PRO A 63 -8.58 -42.74 -25.09
N LEU A 64 -9.50 -42.38 -26.01
CA LEU A 64 -9.58 -41.00 -26.54
C LEU A 64 -9.86 -40.02 -25.42
N SER A 65 -10.76 -40.33 -24.47
CA SER A 65 -11.09 -39.49 -23.32
C SER A 65 -9.91 -39.33 -22.35
N PHE A 66 -9.14 -40.41 -22.13
CA PHE A 66 -7.94 -40.32 -21.26
C PHE A 66 -6.80 -39.56 -21.94
N LYS A 67 -6.72 -39.58 -23.33
CA LYS A 67 -5.79 -38.70 -24.02
C LYS A 67 -6.13 -37.24 -23.84
N VAL A 68 -7.43 -36.87 -23.89
CA VAL A 68 -7.85 -35.50 -23.58
C VAL A 68 -7.35 -35.08 -22.22
N LYS A 69 -7.53 -35.92 -21.17
CA LYS A 69 -7.02 -35.62 -19.81
C LYS A 69 -5.51 -35.42 -19.79
N VAL A 70 -4.74 -36.24 -20.49
CA VAL A 70 -3.26 -36.14 -20.48
C VAL A 70 -2.80 -34.85 -21.15
N LEU A 71 -3.40 -34.48 -22.31
CA LEU A 71 -3.07 -33.25 -23.03
C LEU A 71 -3.44 -31.99 -22.22
N ASP A 72 -4.60 -32.00 -21.60
CA ASP A 72 -5.08 -30.95 -20.70
C ASP A 72 -4.13 -30.75 -19.51
N ALA A 73 -3.64 -31.82 -18.91
CA ALA A 73 -2.70 -31.80 -17.80
C ALA A 73 -1.27 -31.34 -18.17
N ILE A 74 -0.84 -31.46 -19.44
CA ILE A 74 0.48 -31.00 -19.91
C ILE A 74 0.47 -29.49 -20.10
N ASP A 75 -0.33 -28.98 -20.99
CA ASP A 75 -0.54 -27.55 -21.26
C ASP A 75 -1.73 -27.36 -22.20
N ASP A 76 -2.81 -26.82 -21.67
CA ASP A 76 -4.07 -26.57 -22.36
C ASP A 76 -3.89 -25.64 -23.55
N SER A 77 -3.03 -24.62 -23.42
CA SER A 77 -2.80 -23.62 -24.46
C SER A 77 -2.06 -24.17 -25.69
N ILE A 78 -1.17 -25.14 -25.50
CA ILE A 78 -0.41 -25.77 -26.59
C ILE A 78 -1.29 -26.78 -27.35
N TYR A 79 -2.10 -27.56 -26.64
CA TYR A 79 -2.88 -28.67 -27.15
C TYR A 79 -4.37 -28.36 -27.37
N GLU A 80 -4.80 -27.10 -27.23
CA GLU A 80 -6.20 -26.66 -27.34
C GLU A 80 -6.90 -27.21 -28.61
N ASN A 81 -6.24 -27.12 -29.76
CA ASN A 81 -6.80 -27.64 -31.04
C ASN A 81 -6.90 -29.15 -31.06
N ASP A 82 -5.92 -29.87 -30.50
CA ASP A 82 -5.91 -31.33 -30.43
C ASP A 82 -6.99 -31.83 -29.48
N ILE A 83 -7.14 -31.21 -28.35
CA ILE A 83 -8.21 -31.46 -27.35
C ILE A 83 -9.58 -31.26 -28.01
N LYS A 84 -9.80 -30.13 -28.68
CA LYS A 84 -11.05 -29.82 -29.39
C LYS A 84 -11.40 -30.82 -30.49
N ASN A 85 -10.39 -31.25 -31.26
CA ASN A 85 -10.55 -32.26 -32.31
C ASN A 85 -10.93 -33.62 -31.70
N LEU A 86 -10.26 -34.02 -30.60
CA LEU A 86 -10.56 -35.26 -29.90
C LEU A 86 -11.97 -35.24 -29.32
N LEU A 87 -12.38 -34.16 -28.64
CA LEU A 87 -13.72 -33.99 -28.10
C LEU A 87 -14.79 -34.06 -29.21
N THR A 88 -14.56 -33.38 -30.35
CA THR A 88 -15.45 -33.44 -31.51
C THR A 88 -15.62 -34.87 -32.02
N LYS A 89 -14.52 -35.62 -32.13
CA LYS A 89 -14.53 -37.03 -32.51
C LYS A 89 -15.31 -37.87 -31.49
N ILE A 90 -15.02 -37.74 -30.21
CA ILE A 90 -15.71 -38.47 -29.11
C ILE A 90 -17.22 -38.20 -29.14
N TYR A 91 -17.62 -36.94 -29.34
CA TYR A 91 -19.04 -36.57 -29.36
C TYR A 91 -19.80 -37.12 -30.58
N SER A 92 -19.11 -37.39 -31.68
CA SER A 92 -19.70 -38.01 -32.87
C SER A 92 -19.97 -39.50 -32.70
N ILE A 93 -19.20 -40.19 -31.83
CA ILE A 93 -19.35 -41.64 -31.63
C ILE A 93 -20.55 -41.93 -30.69
N SER A 94 -21.46 -42.82 -31.11
CA SER A 94 -22.56 -43.26 -30.24
C SER A 94 -22.07 -44.31 -29.25
N PRO A 95 -22.23 -44.08 -27.93
CA PRO A 95 -21.80 -45.04 -26.91
C PRO A 95 -22.72 -46.27 -26.91
N VAL A 96 -22.14 -47.44 -26.89
CA VAL A 96 -22.86 -48.74 -26.86
C VAL A 96 -22.54 -49.53 -25.61
N THR A 97 -21.27 -49.58 -25.22
CA THR A 97 -20.83 -50.37 -24.08
C THR A 97 -20.80 -49.52 -22.78
N TYR A 98 -20.70 -50.21 -21.65
CA TYR A 98 -20.51 -49.58 -20.35
C TYR A 98 -19.34 -48.57 -20.39
N TRP A 99 -18.19 -48.98 -20.93
CA TRP A 99 -16.99 -48.13 -20.97
C TRP A 99 -17.10 -46.97 -21.96
N ASP A 100 -17.89 -47.12 -23.04
CA ASP A 100 -18.18 -46.01 -23.93
C ASP A 100 -18.96 -44.91 -23.21
N PHE A 101 -19.96 -45.30 -22.38
CA PHE A 101 -20.71 -44.33 -21.59
C PHE A 101 -19.83 -43.69 -20.53
N VAL A 102 -18.94 -44.44 -19.85
CA VAL A 102 -17.98 -43.89 -18.88
C VAL A 102 -17.03 -42.91 -19.56
N GLY A 103 -16.40 -43.29 -20.66
CA GLY A 103 -15.48 -42.43 -21.43
C GLY A 103 -16.15 -41.17 -21.94
N LYS A 104 -17.35 -41.29 -22.52
CA LYS A 104 -18.10 -40.13 -23.01
C LYS A 104 -18.53 -39.20 -21.87
N GLY A 105 -18.95 -39.76 -20.76
CA GLY A 105 -19.22 -38.99 -19.54
C GLY A 105 -17.97 -38.25 -19.05
N TYR A 106 -16.82 -38.90 -19.10
CA TYR A 106 -15.54 -38.32 -18.67
C TYR A 106 -15.10 -37.18 -19.61
N SER A 107 -15.28 -37.32 -20.92
CA SER A 107 -15.02 -36.23 -21.87
C SER A 107 -15.89 -35.00 -21.65
N TYR A 108 -17.18 -35.21 -21.36
CA TYR A 108 -18.06 -34.10 -20.95
C TYR A 108 -17.66 -33.48 -19.60
N PHE A 109 -17.13 -34.29 -18.70
CA PHE A 109 -16.60 -33.80 -17.42
C PHE A 109 -15.37 -32.90 -17.63
N LEU A 110 -14.43 -33.30 -18.49
CA LEU A 110 -13.23 -32.49 -18.84
C LEU A 110 -13.59 -31.20 -19.61
N ASP A 111 -14.72 -31.20 -20.34
CA ASP A 111 -15.26 -30.04 -21.05
C ASP A 111 -16.24 -29.21 -20.18
N ASP A 112 -16.14 -29.32 -18.84
CA ASP A 112 -16.98 -28.66 -17.85
C ASP A 112 -18.50 -28.84 -18.02
N ASN A 113 -18.91 -29.73 -18.94
CA ASN A 113 -20.31 -30.04 -19.19
C ASN A 113 -20.82 -31.12 -18.26
N TYR A 114 -20.81 -30.82 -16.95
CA TYR A 114 -21.15 -31.77 -15.88
C TYR A 114 -22.56 -32.35 -16.01
N LYS A 115 -23.53 -31.61 -16.54
CA LYS A 115 -24.91 -32.13 -16.76
C LYS A 115 -24.92 -33.25 -17.80
N SER A 116 -24.18 -33.12 -18.88
CA SER A 116 -24.03 -34.16 -19.88
C SER A 116 -23.20 -35.33 -19.32
N ALA A 117 -22.16 -35.07 -18.55
CA ALA A 117 -21.38 -36.10 -17.87
C ALA A 117 -22.28 -36.96 -16.98
N ILE A 118 -23.09 -36.37 -16.11
CA ILE A 118 -24.06 -37.04 -15.22
C ILE A 118 -25.02 -37.92 -16.04
N LYS A 119 -25.56 -37.43 -17.17
CA LYS A 119 -26.47 -38.21 -18.03
C LYS A 119 -25.79 -39.49 -18.53
N HIS A 120 -24.53 -39.39 -18.97
CA HIS A 120 -23.79 -40.55 -19.47
C HIS A 120 -23.38 -41.53 -18.35
N TYR A 121 -22.93 -41.02 -17.21
CA TYR A 121 -22.65 -41.86 -16.03
C TYR A 121 -23.88 -42.58 -15.54
N ASN A 122 -25.03 -41.93 -15.49
CA ASN A 122 -26.29 -42.61 -15.15
C ASN A 122 -26.66 -43.74 -16.12
N ASN A 123 -26.36 -43.60 -17.40
CA ASN A 123 -26.55 -44.68 -18.37
C ASN A 123 -25.54 -45.83 -18.16
N ALA A 124 -24.25 -45.50 -17.87
CA ALA A 124 -23.28 -46.52 -17.48
C ALA A 124 -23.70 -47.28 -16.23
N ILE A 125 -24.21 -46.59 -15.18
CA ILE A 125 -24.70 -47.19 -13.94
C ILE A 125 -25.88 -48.17 -14.22
N LYS A 126 -26.78 -47.86 -15.16
CA LYS A 126 -27.86 -48.76 -15.54
C LYS A 126 -27.34 -50.07 -16.16
N ILE A 127 -26.22 -50.00 -16.90
CA ILE A 127 -25.61 -51.16 -17.53
C ILE A 127 -24.82 -52.01 -16.51
N ASN A 128 -24.05 -51.33 -15.64
CA ASN A 128 -23.29 -51.99 -14.58
C ASN A 128 -23.41 -51.25 -13.24
N PRO A 129 -24.41 -51.56 -12.45
CA PRO A 129 -24.65 -50.91 -11.16
C PRO A 129 -23.67 -51.33 -10.03
N SER A 130 -22.78 -52.28 -10.29
CA SER A 130 -21.83 -52.80 -9.31
C SER A 130 -20.45 -52.20 -9.43
N ASN A 131 -20.24 -51.21 -10.32
CA ASN A 131 -18.92 -50.60 -10.48
C ASN A 131 -18.79 -49.30 -9.66
N PRO A 132 -17.96 -49.26 -8.62
CA PRO A 132 -17.86 -48.11 -7.72
C PRO A 132 -17.25 -46.88 -8.41
N PHE A 133 -16.39 -47.06 -9.45
CA PHE A 133 -15.72 -45.99 -10.13
C PHE A 133 -16.69 -45.04 -10.85
N THR A 134 -17.75 -45.55 -11.48
CA THR A 134 -18.74 -44.70 -12.14
C THR A 134 -19.55 -43.86 -11.15
N TYR A 135 -19.90 -44.41 -9.97
CA TYR A 135 -20.52 -43.63 -8.90
C TYR A 135 -19.58 -42.56 -8.36
N TYR A 136 -18.29 -42.87 -8.24
CA TYR A 136 -17.27 -41.90 -7.86
C TYR A 136 -17.19 -40.73 -8.85
N LEU A 137 -17.08 -40.97 -10.15
CA LEU A 137 -17.07 -39.92 -11.20
C LEU A 137 -18.36 -39.12 -11.22
N ASN A 138 -19.51 -39.81 -11.08
CA ASN A 138 -20.82 -39.16 -11.03
C ASN A 138 -20.95 -38.25 -9.80
N GLY A 139 -20.44 -38.70 -8.64
CA GLY A 139 -20.40 -37.91 -7.42
C GLY A 139 -19.61 -36.60 -7.57
N ILE A 140 -18.41 -36.65 -8.20
CA ILE A 140 -17.63 -35.45 -8.51
C ILE A 140 -18.41 -34.51 -9.44
N SER A 141 -19.06 -35.05 -10.49
CA SER A 141 -19.84 -34.25 -11.43
C SER A 141 -21.03 -33.55 -10.75
N TYR A 142 -21.71 -34.21 -9.82
CA TYR A 142 -22.78 -33.59 -9.03
C TYR A 142 -22.25 -32.51 -8.10
N ARG A 143 -21.07 -32.69 -7.48
CA ARG A 143 -20.42 -31.68 -6.64
C ARG A 143 -20.09 -30.41 -7.45
N ASN A 144 -19.57 -30.56 -8.65
CA ASN A 144 -19.19 -29.43 -9.51
C ASN A 144 -20.40 -28.58 -9.97
N ILE A 145 -21.60 -29.13 -9.95
CA ILE A 145 -22.84 -28.35 -10.15
C ILE A 145 -23.50 -27.96 -8.81
N ASN A 146 -22.76 -28.00 -7.70
CA ASN A 146 -23.21 -27.68 -6.35
C ASN A 146 -24.39 -28.54 -5.82
N ASN A 147 -24.64 -29.70 -6.44
CA ASN A 147 -25.63 -30.65 -5.96
C ASN A 147 -24.97 -31.60 -4.94
N TYR A 148 -24.65 -31.07 -3.76
CA TYR A 148 -23.94 -31.78 -2.70
C TYR A 148 -24.71 -33.00 -2.18
N LYS A 149 -26.04 -32.95 -2.17
CA LYS A 149 -26.88 -34.10 -1.78
C LYS A 149 -26.62 -35.31 -2.69
N SER A 150 -26.81 -35.14 -4.00
CA SER A 150 -26.59 -36.22 -4.97
C SER A 150 -25.13 -36.64 -5.05
N ALA A 151 -24.18 -35.73 -4.84
CA ALA A 151 -22.78 -36.06 -4.76
C ALA A 151 -22.50 -37.04 -3.61
N LYS A 152 -22.97 -36.76 -2.41
CA LYS A 152 -22.81 -37.62 -1.23
C LYS A 152 -23.50 -38.96 -1.41
N GLU A 153 -24.72 -39.01 -1.99
CA GLU A 153 -25.43 -40.25 -2.30
C GLU A 153 -24.58 -41.15 -3.24
N ASN A 154 -23.97 -40.57 -4.26
CA ASN A 154 -23.11 -41.30 -5.21
C ASN A 154 -21.81 -41.80 -4.54
N PHE A 155 -21.12 -40.95 -3.77
CA PHE A 155 -19.92 -41.39 -3.02
C PHE A 155 -20.26 -42.45 -1.98
N THR A 156 -21.41 -42.35 -1.28
CA THR A 156 -21.87 -43.37 -0.38
C THR A 156 -22.12 -44.68 -1.10
N LYS A 157 -22.73 -44.65 -2.28
CA LYS A 157 -22.94 -45.85 -3.10
C LYS A 157 -21.63 -46.48 -3.56
N ALA A 158 -20.63 -45.64 -3.94
CA ALA A 158 -19.28 -46.12 -4.26
C ALA A 158 -18.62 -46.83 -3.06
N ILE A 159 -18.79 -46.28 -1.85
CA ILE A 159 -18.28 -46.86 -0.58
C ILE A 159 -19.04 -48.16 -0.23
N GLU A 160 -20.35 -48.22 -0.37
CA GLU A 160 -21.14 -49.45 -0.14
C GLU A 160 -20.67 -50.61 -1.03
N ILE A 161 -20.37 -50.33 -2.31
CA ILE A 161 -19.89 -51.32 -3.25
C ILE A 161 -18.42 -51.68 -2.95
N PHE A 162 -17.59 -50.70 -2.60
CA PHE A 162 -16.19 -50.89 -2.30
C PHE A 162 -15.80 -50.14 -1.02
N PRO A 163 -15.95 -50.78 0.18
CA PRO A 163 -15.69 -50.11 1.47
C PRO A 163 -14.25 -49.63 1.72
N SER A 164 -13.31 -50.07 0.90
CA SER A 164 -11.91 -49.60 0.98
C SER A 164 -11.59 -48.49 -0.04
N SER A 165 -12.60 -47.74 -0.47
CA SER A 165 -12.42 -46.68 -1.47
C SER A 165 -11.92 -45.37 -0.84
N VAL A 166 -10.60 -45.18 -0.80
CA VAL A 166 -9.96 -43.93 -0.33
C VAL A 166 -10.50 -42.72 -1.07
N LEU A 167 -10.60 -42.80 -2.41
CA LEU A 167 -11.02 -41.68 -3.25
C LEU A 167 -12.50 -41.29 -2.99
N ALA A 168 -13.38 -42.27 -2.71
CA ALA A 168 -14.77 -41.95 -2.42
C ALA A 168 -14.94 -41.29 -1.05
N TYR A 169 -14.24 -41.78 -0.01
CA TYR A 169 -14.21 -41.14 1.30
C TYR A 169 -13.65 -39.72 1.19
N TYR A 170 -12.48 -39.55 0.56
CA TYR A 170 -11.85 -38.23 0.40
C TYR A 170 -12.75 -37.21 -0.31
N ASN A 171 -13.39 -37.61 -1.42
CA ASN A 171 -14.25 -36.71 -2.16
C ASN A 171 -15.61 -36.45 -1.47
N ARG A 172 -16.09 -37.42 -0.64
CA ARG A 172 -17.25 -37.17 0.21
C ARG A 172 -16.93 -36.21 1.35
N ALA A 173 -15.73 -36.31 1.92
CA ALA A 173 -15.21 -35.36 2.89
C ALA A 173 -15.12 -33.95 2.33
N ILE A 174 -14.56 -33.77 1.12
CA ILE A 174 -14.55 -32.48 0.43
C ILE A 174 -15.97 -31.93 0.24
N THR A 175 -16.94 -32.82 -0.04
CA THR A 175 -18.34 -32.40 -0.22
C THR A 175 -18.99 -31.97 1.10
N TYR A 176 -18.63 -32.62 2.22
CA TYR A 176 -19.03 -32.19 3.56
C TYR A 176 -18.40 -30.86 3.95
N ASP A 177 -17.13 -30.66 3.61
CA ASP A 177 -16.38 -29.43 3.87
C ASP A 177 -17.02 -28.21 3.17
N TYR A 178 -17.44 -28.34 1.90
CA TYR A 178 -18.22 -27.30 1.21
C TYR A 178 -19.57 -26.94 1.88
N GLU A 179 -20.10 -27.84 2.72
CA GLU A 179 -21.30 -27.57 3.53
C GLU A 179 -20.95 -27.13 4.95
N ASN A 180 -19.67 -26.87 5.29
CA ASN A 180 -19.13 -26.58 6.62
C ASN A 180 -19.44 -27.69 7.66
N LYS A 181 -19.60 -28.95 7.21
CA LYS A 181 -19.79 -30.12 8.04
C LYS A 181 -18.45 -30.76 8.38
N TYR A 182 -17.68 -30.02 9.17
CA TYR A 182 -16.28 -30.38 9.44
C TYR A 182 -16.12 -31.72 10.17
N SER A 183 -17.03 -32.06 11.09
CA SER A 183 -16.99 -33.34 11.81
C SER A 183 -17.11 -34.52 10.86
N GLU A 184 -18.13 -34.53 9.99
CA GLU A 184 -18.34 -35.59 9.01
C GLU A 184 -17.22 -35.66 7.97
N ALA A 185 -16.67 -34.51 7.61
CA ALA A 185 -15.49 -34.43 6.71
C ALA A 185 -14.26 -35.07 7.35
N MET A 186 -13.99 -34.77 8.62
CA MET A 186 -12.87 -35.35 9.37
C MET A 186 -12.99 -36.85 9.55
N ASP A 187 -14.22 -37.37 9.85
CA ASP A 187 -14.47 -38.80 9.95
C ASP A 187 -14.16 -39.54 8.65
N ASP A 188 -14.59 -38.99 7.52
CA ASP A 188 -14.29 -39.56 6.18
C ASP A 188 -12.81 -39.49 5.83
N LEU A 189 -12.12 -38.37 6.14
CA LEU A 189 -10.68 -38.22 5.94
C LEU A 189 -9.90 -39.22 6.81
N GLN A 190 -10.31 -39.41 8.05
CA GLN A 190 -9.69 -40.40 8.94
C GLN A 190 -9.86 -41.82 8.37
N LYS A 191 -11.03 -42.15 7.81
CA LYS A 191 -11.24 -43.43 7.12
C LYS A 191 -10.35 -43.59 5.90
N ALA A 192 -10.18 -42.53 5.11
CA ALA A 192 -9.28 -42.55 3.96
C ALA A 192 -7.83 -42.86 4.40
N ILE A 193 -7.37 -42.22 5.49
CA ILE A 193 -6.03 -42.41 6.09
C ILE A 193 -5.88 -43.83 6.69
N GLU A 194 -6.89 -44.35 7.38
CA GLU A 194 -6.86 -45.72 7.90
C GLU A 194 -6.70 -46.76 6.79
N ILE A 195 -7.29 -46.51 5.61
CA ILE A 195 -7.21 -47.42 4.46
C ILE A 195 -5.86 -47.23 3.72
N ASN A 196 -5.43 -45.99 3.53
CA ASN A 196 -4.14 -45.66 2.91
C ASN A 196 -3.41 -44.60 3.72
N PRO A 197 -2.53 -45.00 4.65
CA PRO A 197 -1.75 -44.05 5.46
C PRO A 197 -0.72 -43.23 4.69
N GLN A 198 -0.51 -43.50 3.39
CA GLN A 198 0.39 -42.75 2.51
C GLN A 198 -0.35 -41.72 1.64
N PHE A 199 -1.65 -41.55 1.83
CA PHE A 199 -2.44 -40.63 1.03
C PHE A 199 -2.31 -39.20 1.56
N ALA A 200 -1.26 -38.48 1.10
CA ALA A 200 -0.85 -37.14 1.56
C ALA A 200 -1.98 -36.10 1.46
N ASP A 201 -2.80 -36.15 0.40
CA ASP A 201 -3.90 -35.20 0.20
C ASP A 201 -4.92 -35.21 1.34
N ALA A 202 -5.17 -36.39 1.97
CA ALA A 202 -6.09 -36.47 3.09
C ALA A 202 -5.55 -35.74 4.33
N TYR A 203 -4.24 -35.82 4.57
CA TYR A 203 -3.60 -35.07 5.65
C TYR A 203 -3.62 -33.58 5.36
N ASN A 204 -3.31 -33.16 4.13
CA ASN A 204 -3.42 -31.74 3.76
C ASN A 204 -4.83 -31.21 3.97
N ARG A 205 -5.88 -31.97 3.56
CA ARG A 205 -7.26 -31.54 3.75
C ARG A 205 -7.68 -31.48 5.22
N LEU A 206 -7.14 -32.38 6.08
CA LEU A 206 -7.31 -32.23 7.53
C LEU A 206 -6.66 -30.95 8.04
N GLY A 207 -5.49 -30.60 7.53
CA GLY A 207 -4.84 -29.32 7.82
C GLY A 207 -5.71 -28.13 7.44
N ASP A 208 -6.32 -28.15 6.24
CA ASP A 208 -7.26 -27.10 5.80
C ASP A 208 -8.44 -26.97 6.77
N ILE A 209 -9.07 -28.10 7.17
CA ILE A 209 -10.21 -28.08 8.10
C ILE A 209 -9.81 -27.55 9.48
N TYR A 210 -8.64 -27.95 10.02
CA TYR A 210 -8.17 -27.43 11.31
C TYR A 210 -7.85 -25.93 11.24
N LYS A 211 -7.34 -25.44 10.10
CA LYS A 211 -7.16 -24.02 9.87
C LYS A 211 -8.48 -23.25 9.91
N GLU A 212 -9.53 -23.76 9.24
CA GLU A 212 -10.88 -23.15 9.27
C GLU A 212 -11.52 -23.18 10.67
N LEU A 213 -11.04 -24.07 11.54
CA LEU A 213 -11.45 -24.15 12.95
C LEU A 213 -10.55 -23.34 13.89
N ASP A 214 -9.64 -22.51 13.37
CA ASP A 214 -8.65 -21.72 14.12
C ASP A 214 -7.71 -22.59 15.00
N ASP A 215 -7.54 -23.88 14.68
CA ASP A 215 -6.60 -24.79 15.37
C ASP A 215 -5.27 -24.89 14.59
N ASN A 216 -4.48 -23.83 14.67
CA ASN A 216 -3.21 -23.71 13.96
C ASN A 216 -2.24 -24.86 14.31
N ASN A 217 -2.21 -25.34 15.54
CA ASN A 217 -1.33 -26.41 15.96
C ASN A 217 -1.61 -27.73 15.21
N ASN A 218 -2.89 -28.14 15.13
CA ASN A 218 -3.26 -29.32 14.38
C ASN A 218 -3.13 -29.08 12.87
N ALA A 219 -3.44 -27.90 12.35
CA ALA A 219 -3.23 -27.56 10.94
C ALA A 219 -1.76 -27.77 10.53
N ILE A 220 -0.80 -27.18 11.25
CA ILE A 220 0.65 -27.33 11.03
C ILE A 220 1.07 -28.81 11.10
N LYS A 221 0.57 -29.53 12.11
CA LYS A 221 0.87 -30.97 12.28
C LYS A 221 0.45 -31.79 11.07
N TYR A 222 -0.76 -31.57 10.56
CA TYR A 222 -1.29 -32.35 9.44
C TYR A 222 -0.65 -31.94 8.10
N TYR A 223 -0.41 -30.65 7.85
CA TYR A 223 0.39 -30.21 6.69
C TYR A 223 1.80 -30.79 6.72
N THR A 224 2.44 -30.79 7.89
CA THR A 224 3.78 -31.41 8.05
C THR A 224 3.74 -32.88 7.67
N LYS A 225 2.69 -33.60 8.09
CA LYS A 225 2.53 -35.01 7.73
C LYS A 225 2.32 -35.21 6.22
N ALA A 226 1.55 -34.32 5.57
CA ALA A 226 1.37 -34.36 4.11
C ALA A 226 2.71 -34.15 3.39
N ILE A 227 3.52 -33.16 3.81
CA ILE A 227 4.85 -32.85 3.27
C ILE A 227 5.84 -34.00 3.45
N GLU A 228 5.84 -34.66 4.61
CA GLU A 228 6.69 -35.84 4.86
C GLU A 228 6.39 -37.00 3.91
N LEU A 229 5.13 -37.15 3.50
CA LEU A 229 4.68 -38.22 2.62
C LEU A 229 4.92 -37.89 1.14
N ASP A 230 4.65 -36.66 0.75
CA ASP A 230 4.75 -36.18 -0.63
C ASP A 230 5.03 -34.67 -0.63
N PRO A 231 6.29 -34.20 -0.88
CA PRO A 231 6.67 -32.80 -0.68
C PRO A 231 6.22 -31.89 -1.84
N LYS A 232 4.90 -31.69 -1.99
CA LYS A 232 4.33 -30.83 -3.03
C LYS A 232 4.33 -29.34 -2.63
N PRO A 233 4.58 -28.42 -3.58
CA PRO A 233 4.62 -26.98 -3.34
C PRO A 233 3.40 -26.43 -2.60
N TYR A 234 2.20 -26.89 -2.94
CA TYR A 234 0.98 -26.35 -2.33
C TYR A 234 0.78 -26.77 -0.85
N TYR A 235 1.37 -27.90 -0.39
CA TYR A 235 1.35 -28.25 1.03
C TYR A 235 2.22 -27.30 1.87
N TYR A 236 3.40 -26.96 1.34
CA TYR A 236 4.26 -25.93 1.95
C TYR A 236 3.57 -24.58 1.96
N LEU A 237 2.90 -24.22 0.85
CA LEU A 237 2.16 -22.93 0.79
C LEU A 237 1.09 -22.87 1.88
N ASN A 238 0.28 -23.92 2.01
CA ASN A 238 -0.77 -23.98 3.03
C ASN A 238 -0.19 -23.85 4.44
N ARG A 239 0.93 -24.57 4.72
CA ARG A 239 1.61 -24.50 6.01
C ARG A 239 2.24 -23.13 6.26
N SER A 240 2.84 -22.52 5.24
CA SER A 240 3.45 -21.19 5.36
C SER A 240 2.45 -20.11 5.72
N VAL A 241 1.22 -20.21 5.21
CA VAL A 241 0.12 -19.29 5.57
C VAL A 241 -0.18 -19.40 7.06
N VAL A 242 -0.32 -20.62 7.59
CA VAL A 242 -0.61 -20.82 9.02
C VAL A 242 0.57 -20.38 9.89
N PHE A 243 1.82 -20.65 9.48
CA PHE A 243 2.99 -20.14 10.20
C PHE A 243 3.01 -18.61 10.27
N TYR A 244 2.63 -17.92 9.18
CA TYR A 244 2.58 -16.47 9.16
C TYR A 244 1.44 -15.91 10.01
N GLU A 245 0.25 -16.53 9.95
CA GLU A 245 -0.91 -16.19 10.79
C GLU A 245 -0.63 -16.42 12.31
N ASP A 246 0.28 -17.34 12.63
CA ASP A 246 0.72 -17.68 14.00
C ASP A 246 2.00 -16.93 14.44
N ASP A 247 2.31 -15.82 13.78
CA ASP A 247 3.49 -14.97 14.01
C ASP A 247 4.85 -15.69 13.87
N ASN A 248 4.88 -16.90 13.30
CA ASN A 248 6.11 -17.65 13.04
C ASN A 248 6.66 -17.35 11.63
N THR A 249 6.97 -16.09 11.41
CA THR A 249 7.47 -15.57 10.13
C THR A 249 8.72 -16.31 9.60
N PRO A 250 9.72 -16.71 10.42
CA PRO A 250 10.87 -17.46 9.92
C PRO A 250 10.48 -18.80 9.29
N ALA A 251 9.58 -19.57 9.91
CA ALA A 251 9.13 -20.85 9.36
C ALA A 251 8.30 -20.66 8.07
N ALA A 252 7.50 -19.60 7.99
CA ALA A 252 6.78 -19.25 6.76
C ALA A 252 7.74 -18.97 5.60
N LEU A 253 8.80 -18.17 5.83
CA LEU A 253 9.82 -17.87 4.82
C LEU A 253 10.63 -19.10 4.40
N GLU A 254 10.90 -20.03 5.33
CA GLU A 254 11.56 -21.30 5.04
C GLU A 254 10.72 -22.16 4.08
N ASP A 255 9.43 -22.34 4.38
CA ASP A 255 8.49 -23.07 3.52
C ASP A 255 8.38 -22.46 2.12
N LEU A 256 8.24 -21.13 2.03
CA LEU A 256 8.17 -20.42 0.76
C LEU A 256 9.47 -20.54 -0.05
N THR A 257 10.61 -20.56 0.63
CA THR A 257 11.90 -20.80 -0.03
C THR A 257 11.97 -22.25 -0.54
N LYS A 258 11.45 -23.20 0.24
CA LYS A 258 11.39 -24.60 -0.15
C LYS A 258 10.53 -24.84 -1.39
N ILE A 259 9.41 -24.14 -1.50
CA ILE A 259 8.58 -24.16 -2.72
C ILE A 259 9.42 -23.78 -3.94
N LEU A 260 10.19 -22.69 -3.85
CA LEU A 260 10.97 -22.15 -4.97
C LEU A 260 12.22 -22.99 -5.30
N GLU A 261 12.68 -23.85 -4.37
CA GLU A 261 13.68 -24.89 -4.65
C GLU A 261 13.06 -26.05 -5.45
N ILE A 262 11.80 -26.40 -5.20
CA ILE A 262 11.07 -27.47 -5.89
C ILE A 262 10.56 -26.99 -7.26
N ASP A 263 9.93 -25.83 -7.28
CA ASP A 263 9.37 -25.22 -8.48
C ASP A 263 9.78 -23.72 -8.53
N PRO A 264 10.86 -23.40 -9.27
CA PRO A 264 11.35 -22.03 -9.42
C PRO A 264 10.36 -21.06 -10.10
N ASP A 265 9.32 -21.57 -10.75
CA ASP A 265 8.30 -20.76 -11.44
C ASP A 265 7.01 -20.60 -10.63
N TYR A 266 6.97 -21.06 -9.38
CA TYR A 266 5.78 -21.02 -8.53
C TYR A 266 5.45 -19.60 -8.06
N LYS A 267 4.64 -18.91 -8.84
CA LYS A 267 4.32 -17.47 -8.69
C LYS A 267 3.75 -17.10 -7.33
N ALA A 268 2.89 -17.96 -6.76
CA ALA A 268 2.26 -17.68 -5.47
C ALA A 268 3.27 -17.61 -4.33
N ALA A 269 4.35 -18.39 -4.38
CA ALA A 269 5.41 -18.35 -3.37
C ALA A 269 6.20 -17.03 -3.44
N TYR A 270 6.59 -16.58 -4.63
CA TYR A 270 7.23 -15.27 -4.79
C TYR A 270 6.33 -14.15 -4.25
N TYR A 271 5.05 -14.16 -4.65
CA TYR A 271 4.12 -13.14 -4.20
C TYR A 271 3.96 -13.12 -2.68
N PHE A 272 3.74 -14.28 -2.06
CA PHE A 272 3.52 -14.33 -0.63
C PHE A 272 4.81 -14.00 0.16
N ARG A 273 5.97 -14.48 -0.30
CA ARG A 273 7.27 -14.16 0.32
C ARG A 273 7.60 -12.66 0.19
N ALA A 274 7.34 -12.07 -0.97
CA ALA A 274 7.48 -10.62 -1.16
C ALA A 274 6.55 -9.81 -0.24
N SER A 275 5.33 -10.30 0.00
CA SER A 275 4.41 -9.65 0.93
C SER A 275 4.92 -9.69 2.37
N ILE A 276 5.47 -10.82 2.80
CA ILE A 276 6.09 -10.95 4.13
C ILE A 276 7.32 -10.02 4.25
N TYR A 277 8.20 -9.99 3.26
CA TYR A 277 9.34 -9.07 3.26
C TYR A 277 8.91 -7.59 3.29
N TYR A 278 7.81 -7.25 2.60
CA TYR A 278 7.25 -5.90 2.67
C TYR A 278 6.79 -5.53 4.09
N ASP A 279 6.08 -6.44 4.76
CA ASP A 279 5.60 -6.22 6.14
C ASP A 279 6.78 -6.12 7.15
N LEU A 280 7.87 -6.85 6.88
CA LEU A 280 9.14 -6.73 7.62
C LEU A 280 9.96 -5.48 7.24
N GLN A 281 9.51 -4.66 6.29
CA GLN A 281 10.22 -3.52 5.72
C GLN A 281 11.56 -3.91 5.03
N ASP A 282 11.74 -5.20 4.69
CA ASP A 282 12.85 -5.66 3.86
C ASP A 282 12.53 -5.45 2.38
N TYR A 283 12.57 -4.17 1.99
CA TYR A 283 12.16 -3.76 0.65
C TYR A 283 13.04 -4.33 -0.46
N ASN A 284 14.32 -4.62 -0.17
CA ASN A 284 15.23 -5.20 -1.16
C ASN A 284 14.81 -6.63 -1.54
N ASN A 285 14.56 -7.49 -0.56
CA ASN A 285 14.11 -8.85 -0.81
C ASN A 285 12.69 -8.87 -1.39
N ALA A 286 11.81 -7.99 -0.94
CA ALA A 286 10.48 -7.83 -1.51
C ALA A 286 10.52 -7.45 -3.01
N LEU A 287 11.38 -6.48 -3.40
CA LEU A 287 11.59 -6.11 -4.81
C LEU A 287 12.11 -7.26 -5.66
N ASN A 288 13.07 -8.04 -5.14
CA ASN A 288 13.61 -9.20 -5.85
C ASN A 288 12.51 -10.21 -6.18
N ASP A 289 11.66 -10.52 -5.21
CA ASP A 289 10.57 -11.48 -5.37
C ASP A 289 9.46 -10.95 -6.28
N TYR A 290 9.02 -9.68 -6.13
CA TYR A 290 8.05 -9.10 -7.07
C TYR A 290 8.61 -9.00 -8.50
N ASN A 291 9.90 -8.72 -8.66
CA ASN A 291 10.56 -8.74 -9.97
C ASN A 291 10.54 -10.14 -10.57
N ALA A 292 10.79 -11.19 -9.77
CA ALA A 292 10.71 -12.58 -10.22
C ALA A 292 9.27 -12.94 -10.64
N ALA A 293 8.27 -12.61 -9.83
CA ALA A 293 6.85 -12.85 -10.15
C ALA A 293 6.41 -12.15 -11.44
N LEU A 294 6.89 -10.93 -11.69
CA LEU A 294 6.52 -10.11 -12.85
C LEU A 294 7.22 -10.54 -14.15
N LYS A 295 8.28 -11.37 -14.11
CA LYS A 295 8.92 -11.91 -15.33
C LYS A 295 7.98 -12.81 -16.14
N SER A 296 7.15 -13.57 -15.46
CA SER A 296 6.28 -14.57 -16.07
C SER A 296 4.81 -14.14 -16.16
N THR A 297 4.44 -13.00 -15.56
CA THR A 297 3.04 -12.55 -15.52
C THR A 297 2.95 -11.03 -15.40
N SER A 298 2.16 -10.39 -16.27
CA SER A 298 1.82 -8.98 -16.11
C SER A 298 0.49 -8.89 -15.37
N ASN A 299 0.53 -8.46 -14.11
CA ASN A 299 -0.63 -8.39 -13.23
C ASN A 299 -0.70 -7.01 -12.57
N SER A 300 -1.85 -6.36 -12.65
CA SER A 300 -2.07 -5.00 -12.11
C SER A 300 -1.79 -4.93 -10.61
N TYR A 301 -2.15 -5.96 -9.86
CA TYR A 301 -1.93 -6.02 -8.43
C TYR A 301 -0.44 -6.10 -8.06
N LEU A 302 0.35 -6.93 -8.77
CA LEU A 302 1.80 -7.06 -8.54
C LEU A 302 2.53 -5.74 -8.85
N HIS A 303 2.17 -5.06 -9.93
CA HIS A 303 2.71 -3.73 -10.26
C HIS A 303 2.37 -2.72 -9.16
N ASN A 304 1.12 -2.69 -8.69
CA ASN A 304 0.74 -1.80 -7.59
C ASN A 304 1.51 -2.10 -6.29
N ARG A 305 1.72 -3.38 -5.95
CA ARG A 305 2.50 -3.78 -4.76
C ARG A 305 3.97 -3.38 -4.86
N ARG A 306 4.61 -3.57 -6.03
CA ARG A 306 5.99 -3.13 -6.25
C ARG A 306 6.09 -1.61 -6.24
N GLY A 307 5.13 -0.92 -6.83
CA GLY A 307 5.02 0.54 -6.77
C GLY A 307 4.93 1.08 -5.34
N LEU A 308 4.21 0.40 -4.43
CA LEU A 308 4.16 0.76 -3.01
C LEU A 308 5.52 0.64 -2.32
N ILE A 309 6.36 -0.32 -2.71
CA ILE A 309 7.73 -0.41 -2.19
C ILE A 309 8.55 0.80 -2.63
N TYR A 310 8.52 1.13 -3.92
CA TYR A 310 9.21 2.32 -4.43
C TYR A 310 8.72 3.60 -3.75
N LEU A 311 7.41 3.68 -3.45
CA LEU A 311 6.84 4.82 -2.72
C LEU A 311 7.41 4.91 -1.29
N ASN A 312 7.51 3.79 -0.57
CA ASN A 312 8.11 3.75 0.78
C ASN A 312 9.62 4.07 0.78
N LEU A 313 10.30 3.76 -0.32
CA LEU A 313 11.70 4.14 -0.54
C LEU A 313 11.87 5.59 -1.02
N ASN A 314 10.77 6.36 -1.17
CA ASN A 314 10.73 7.70 -1.75
C ASN A 314 11.20 7.75 -3.22
N GLU A 315 11.21 6.61 -3.92
CA GLU A 315 11.52 6.51 -5.35
C GLU A 315 10.25 6.76 -6.18
N TYR A 316 9.74 8.00 -6.12
CA TYR A 316 8.43 8.35 -6.66
C TYR A 316 8.31 8.13 -8.17
N ASP A 317 9.38 8.37 -8.94
CA ASP A 317 9.37 8.15 -10.39
C ASP A 317 9.21 6.66 -10.73
N SER A 318 9.94 5.77 -10.04
CA SER A 318 9.80 4.31 -10.18
C SER A 318 8.39 3.83 -9.78
N ALA A 319 7.86 4.39 -8.70
CA ALA A 319 6.50 4.10 -8.24
C ALA A 319 5.44 4.49 -9.29
N ILE A 320 5.57 5.67 -9.91
CA ILE A 320 4.67 6.17 -10.96
C ILE A 320 4.66 5.23 -12.18
N VAL A 321 5.81 4.70 -12.58
CA VAL A 321 5.90 3.74 -13.69
C VAL A 321 5.06 2.49 -13.39
N ASP A 322 5.23 1.92 -12.19
CA ASP A 322 4.50 0.72 -11.79
C ASP A 322 2.99 0.98 -11.62
N PHE A 323 2.60 2.06 -10.97
CA PHE A 323 1.18 2.41 -10.85
C PHE A 323 0.55 2.70 -12.22
N THR A 324 1.31 3.29 -13.15
CA THR A 324 0.84 3.49 -14.53
C THR A 324 0.58 2.15 -15.20
N LYS A 325 1.50 1.18 -15.03
CA LYS A 325 1.30 -0.15 -15.58
C LYS A 325 0.12 -0.89 -14.95
N ALA A 326 -0.08 -0.73 -13.64
CA ALA A 326 -1.25 -1.26 -12.94
C ALA A 326 -2.56 -0.71 -13.52
N ILE A 327 -2.62 0.61 -13.80
CA ILE A 327 -3.77 1.28 -14.38
C ILE A 327 -4.02 0.84 -15.83
N GLU A 328 -2.96 0.66 -16.64
CA GLU A 328 -3.09 0.16 -18.01
C GLU A 328 -3.73 -1.23 -18.05
N LEU A 329 -3.35 -2.10 -17.09
CA LEU A 329 -3.89 -3.46 -16.99
C LEU A 329 -5.28 -3.52 -16.37
N SER A 330 -5.61 -2.60 -15.48
CA SER A 330 -6.91 -2.50 -14.80
C SER A 330 -7.32 -1.03 -14.65
N PRO A 331 -8.04 -0.47 -15.64
CA PRO A 331 -8.44 0.95 -15.63
C PRO A 331 -9.42 1.35 -14.53
N ASP A 332 -9.93 0.41 -13.77
CA ASP A 332 -10.82 0.59 -12.62
C ASP A 332 -10.11 0.36 -11.26
N PHE A 333 -8.79 0.24 -11.27
CA PHE A 333 -8.01 0.01 -10.06
C PHE A 333 -7.81 1.31 -9.26
N GLU A 334 -8.75 1.62 -8.39
CA GLU A 334 -8.79 2.87 -7.59
C GLU A 334 -7.47 3.14 -6.86
N SER A 335 -6.95 2.14 -6.14
CA SER A 335 -5.73 2.31 -5.33
C SER A 335 -4.50 2.67 -6.18
N ALA A 336 -4.43 2.23 -7.43
CA ALA A 336 -3.31 2.59 -8.31
C ALA A 336 -3.36 4.08 -8.72
N TYR A 337 -4.54 4.62 -9.00
CA TYR A 337 -4.71 6.07 -9.21
C TYR A 337 -4.38 6.86 -7.95
N PHE A 338 -4.88 6.42 -6.79
CA PHE A 338 -4.59 7.06 -5.51
C PHE A 338 -3.09 7.12 -5.24
N ASN A 339 -2.38 5.99 -5.35
CA ASN A 339 -0.96 5.90 -5.07
C ASN A 339 -0.11 6.69 -6.08
N ARG A 340 -0.48 6.69 -7.38
CA ARG A 340 0.20 7.49 -8.40
C ARG A 340 -0.02 8.98 -8.16
N GLY A 341 -1.23 9.39 -7.87
CA GLY A 341 -1.55 10.77 -7.53
C GLY A 341 -0.84 11.25 -6.26
N TYR A 342 -0.71 10.37 -5.26
CA TYR A 342 0.11 10.65 -4.08
C TYR A 342 1.59 10.85 -4.46
N SER A 343 2.15 9.99 -5.32
CA SER A 343 3.52 10.10 -5.80
C SER A 343 3.74 11.41 -6.57
N TYR A 344 2.80 11.81 -7.45
CA TYR A 344 2.83 13.10 -8.13
C TYR A 344 2.80 14.29 -7.16
N ARG A 345 2.00 14.22 -6.10
CA ARG A 345 1.98 15.25 -5.04
C ARG A 345 3.34 15.37 -4.37
N MET A 346 4.01 14.26 -4.06
CA MET A 346 5.33 14.28 -3.43
C MET A 346 6.38 14.94 -4.34
N LEU A 347 6.28 14.75 -5.65
CA LEU A 347 7.09 15.44 -6.67
C LEU A 347 6.62 16.89 -6.97
N LYS A 348 5.62 17.41 -6.21
CA LYS A 348 5.01 18.73 -6.43
C LYS A 348 4.35 18.91 -7.81
N GLN A 349 4.01 17.83 -8.49
CA GLN A 349 3.30 17.82 -9.77
C GLN A 349 1.79 17.85 -9.50
N PHE A 350 1.30 18.96 -8.94
CA PHE A 350 -0.04 19.05 -8.37
C PHE A 350 -1.17 18.83 -9.37
N ASP A 351 -1.03 19.30 -10.62
CA ASP A 351 -2.08 19.11 -11.65
C ASP A 351 -2.26 17.62 -12.00
N LEU A 352 -1.16 16.87 -12.12
CA LEU A 352 -1.22 15.42 -12.36
C LEU A 352 -1.81 14.68 -11.15
N ALA A 353 -1.42 15.08 -9.94
CA ALA A 353 -1.99 14.55 -8.72
C ALA A 353 -3.52 14.77 -8.65
N ILE A 354 -4.00 15.96 -9.00
CA ILE A 354 -5.43 16.30 -9.04
C ILE A 354 -6.17 15.40 -10.03
N ASN A 355 -5.61 15.17 -11.21
CA ASN A 355 -6.21 14.30 -12.23
C ASN A 355 -6.38 12.87 -11.71
N ASP A 356 -5.37 12.31 -11.07
CA ASP A 356 -5.43 10.96 -10.51
C ASP A 356 -6.38 10.90 -9.30
N MET A 357 -6.38 11.90 -8.41
CA MET A 357 -7.35 11.97 -7.32
C MET A 357 -8.79 12.11 -7.84
N ASN A 358 -9.02 12.78 -8.96
CA ASN A 358 -10.32 12.83 -9.60
C ASN A 358 -10.80 11.43 -10.01
N MET A 359 -9.89 10.59 -10.54
CA MET A 359 -10.22 9.23 -10.92
C MET A 359 -10.43 8.33 -9.69
N ALA A 360 -9.58 8.42 -8.67
CA ALA A 360 -9.75 7.69 -7.42
C ALA A 360 -11.12 8.02 -6.77
N ILE A 361 -11.48 9.31 -6.67
CA ILE A 361 -12.77 9.76 -6.15
C ILE A 361 -13.96 9.32 -7.02
N LYS A 362 -13.78 9.22 -8.34
CA LYS A 362 -14.83 8.73 -9.24
C LYS A 362 -15.12 7.26 -8.99
N LEU A 363 -14.06 6.46 -8.73
CA LEU A 363 -14.14 5.03 -8.45
C LEU A 363 -14.60 4.74 -7.02
N ASP A 364 -14.06 5.46 -6.03
CA ASP A 364 -14.55 5.44 -4.64
C ASP A 364 -14.91 6.84 -4.13
N ARG A 365 -16.19 7.14 -4.09
CA ARG A 365 -16.73 8.44 -3.61
C ARG A 365 -16.65 8.60 -2.09
N LYS A 366 -16.25 7.56 -1.36
CA LYS A 366 -16.14 7.58 0.10
C LYS A 366 -14.68 7.63 0.58
N ASN A 367 -13.72 7.73 -0.33
CA ASN A 367 -12.31 7.87 0.03
C ASN A 367 -12.02 9.30 0.51
N GLU A 368 -12.13 9.54 1.83
CA GLU A 368 -11.85 10.83 2.47
C GLU A 368 -10.40 11.28 2.27
N THR A 369 -9.46 10.32 2.20
CA THR A 369 -8.04 10.63 2.00
C THR A 369 -7.77 11.19 0.62
N ALA A 370 -8.45 10.67 -0.41
CA ALA A 370 -8.33 11.21 -1.78
C ALA A 370 -8.84 12.65 -1.88
N TYR A 371 -9.96 12.98 -1.22
CA TYR A 371 -10.41 14.37 -1.12
C TYR A 371 -9.41 15.25 -0.38
N ASN A 372 -8.87 14.78 0.74
CA ASN A 372 -7.88 15.55 1.50
C ASN A 372 -6.61 15.82 0.68
N ILE A 373 -6.07 14.80 -0.01
CA ILE A 373 -4.87 14.95 -0.86
C ILE A 373 -5.13 15.92 -2.02
N ARG A 374 -6.29 15.82 -2.69
CA ARG A 374 -6.66 16.76 -3.74
C ARG A 374 -6.82 18.18 -3.20
N GLY A 375 -7.40 18.31 -2.01
CA GLY A 375 -7.47 19.57 -1.29
C GLY A 375 -6.10 20.18 -0.99
N ILE A 376 -5.13 19.36 -0.56
CA ILE A 376 -3.74 19.79 -0.35
C ILE A 376 -3.11 20.23 -1.67
N CYS A 377 -3.37 19.55 -2.78
CA CYS A 377 -2.88 19.99 -4.10
C CYS A 377 -3.46 21.35 -4.50
N TYR A 378 -4.77 21.56 -4.33
CA TYR A 378 -5.40 22.88 -4.56
C TYR A 378 -4.84 23.96 -3.64
N TYR A 379 -4.57 23.63 -2.37
CA TYR A 379 -3.97 24.56 -1.41
C TYR A 379 -2.57 25.02 -1.88
N ASN A 380 -1.72 24.08 -2.34
CA ASN A 380 -0.40 24.42 -2.83
C ASN A 380 -0.41 25.21 -4.16
N LEU A 381 -1.49 25.12 -4.93
CA LEU A 381 -1.76 25.95 -6.10
C LEU A 381 -2.51 27.27 -5.72
N GLU A 382 -2.55 27.61 -4.44
CA GLU A 382 -3.22 28.80 -3.87
C GLU A 382 -4.73 28.87 -4.18
N ASN A 383 -5.33 27.76 -4.62
CA ASN A 383 -6.77 27.68 -4.87
C ASN A 383 -7.53 27.30 -3.61
N PHE A 384 -7.46 28.16 -2.60
CA PHE A 384 -7.99 27.90 -1.26
C PHE A 384 -9.50 27.58 -1.24
N LYS A 385 -10.28 28.14 -2.17
CA LYS A 385 -11.73 27.85 -2.25
C LYS A 385 -12.01 26.40 -2.65
N LEU A 386 -11.27 25.85 -3.62
CA LEU A 386 -11.40 24.44 -4.00
C LEU A 386 -10.84 23.53 -2.93
N ALA A 387 -9.71 23.89 -2.31
CA ALA A 387 -9.15 23.18 -1.17
C ALA A 387 -10.17 23.01 -0.04
N ILE A 388 -10.80 24.11 0.40
CA ILE A 388 -11.84 24.10 1.45
C ILE A 388 -13.02 23.22 1.06
N LYS A 389 -13.43 23.24 -0.21
CA LYS A 389 -14.52 22.37 -0.70
C LYS A 389 -14.19 20.89 -0.54
N ASP A 390 -12.95 20.49 -0.85
CA ASP A 390 -12.51 19.12 -0.74
C ASP A 390 -12.30 18.70 0.73
N PHE A 391 -11.70 19.53 1.56
CA PHE A 391 -11.61 19.28 3.01
C PHE A 391 -12.99 19.14 3.67
N ASN A 392 -13.97 19.94 3.25
CA ASN A 392 -15.36 19.79 3.70
C ASN A 392 -15.94 18.41 3.33
N LYS A 393 -15.59 17.89 2.15
CA LYS A 393 -16.00 16.54 1.73
C LYS A 393 -15.32 15.46 2.56
N ALA A 394 -14.00 15.57 2.78
CA ALA A 394 -13.24 14.64 3.62
C ALA A 394 -13.84 14.58 5.04
N ILE A 395 -14.08 15.74 5.67
CA ILE A 395 -14.67 15.86 7.01
C ILE A 395 -16.11 15.33 7.06
N LYS A 396 -16.90 15.53 5.99
CA LYS A 396 -18.27 14.97 5.93
C LYS A 396 -18.27 13.45 5.88
N ILE A 397 -17.28 12.85 5.22
CA ILE A 397 -17.13 11.38 5.14
C ILE A 397 -16.58 10.85 6.46
N ASN A 398 -15.51 11.46 6.96
CA ASN A 398 -14.88 11.09 8.23
C ASN A 398 -14.80 12.30 9.18
N PRO A 399 -15.77 12.50 10.09
CA PRO A 399 -15.77 13.62 11.03
C PRO A 399 -14.62 13.62 12.05
N ASN A 400 -13.89 12.50 12.15
CA ASN A 400 -12.74 12.37 13.05
C ASN A 400 -11.39 12.56 12.35
N TYR A 401 -11.36 13.05 11.12
CA TYR A 401 -10.14 13.22 10.34
C TYR A 401 -9.42 14.53 10.72
N SER A 402 -8.59 14.49 11.76
CA SER A 402 -7.85 15.64 12.33
C SER A 402 -7.06 16.43 11.28
N SER A 403 -6.35 15.72 10.38
CA SER A 403 -5.56 16.38 9.33
C SER A 403 -6.41 17.20 8.34
N ALA A 404 -7.64 16.78 8.06
CA ALA A 404 -8.52 17.55 7.18
C ALA A 404 -9.00 18.87 7.84
N TYR A 405 -9.20 18.86 9.15
CA TYR A 405 -9.48 20.10 9.90
C TYR A 405 -8.26 21.01 9.91
N LEU A 406 -7.06 20.51 10.18
CA LEU A 406 -5.84 21.32 10.12
C LEU A 406 -5.68 21.97 8.75
N ASN A 407 -5.76 21.19 7.68
CA ASN A 407 -5.58 21.68 6.31
C ASN A 407 -6.64 22.70 5.92
N ARG A 408 -7.91 22.50 6.34
CA ARG A 408 -8.99 23.46 6.11
C ARG A 408 -8.79 24.74 6.92
N GLY A 409 -8.35 24.61 8.18
CA GLY A 409 -8.01 25.74 9.03
C GLY A 409 -6.91 26.62 8.43
N MET A 410 -5.86 25.99 7.88
CA MET A 410 -4.81 26.71 7.17
C MET A 410 -5.33 27.39 5.89
N ALA A 411 -6.20 26.72 5.14
CA ALA A 411 -6.82 27.33 3.96
C ALA A 411 -7.72 28.54 4.33
N TYR A 412 -8.44 28.48 5.45
CA TYR A 412 -9.19 29.62 5.99
C TYR A 412 -8.27 30.77 6.41
N TYR A 413 -7.13 30.49 7.02
CA TYR A 413 -6.14 31.51 7.38
C TYR A 413 -5.70 32.34 6.16
N TYR A 414 -5.36 31.68 5.05
CA TYR A 414 -4.89 32.38 3.83
C TYR A 414 -5.96 33.21 3.13
N ILE A 415 -7.24 32.97 3.41
CA ILE A 415 -8.33 33.85 2.94
C ILE A 415 -8.83 34.81 4.02
N ASN A 416 -8.05 34.99 5.09
CA ASN A 416 -8.31 35.89 6.23
C ASN A 416 -9.57 35.57 7.06
N GLU A 417 -10.06 34.32 7.01
CA GLU A 417 -11.18 33.83 7.82
C GLU A 417 -10.66 33.25 9.15
N TYR A 418 -10.05 34.09 9.96
CA TYR A 418 -9.28 33.70 11.16
C TYR A 418 -10.11 32.95 12.20
N GLU A 419 -11.37 33.34 12.44
CA GLU A 419 -12.22 32.65 13.40
C GLU A 419 -12.49 31.20 12.97
N LYS A 420 -12.74 30.96 11.67
CA LYS A 420 -12.93 29.59 11.14
C LYS A 420 -11.64 28.78 11.20
N ALA A 421 -10.50 29.41 10.94
CA ALA A 421 -9.20 28.77 11.08
C ALA A 421 -8.97 28.29 12.52
N LEU A 422 -9.20 29.15 13.52
CA LEU A 422 -9.06 28.82 14.94
C LEU A 422 -10.03 27.73 15.39
N GLN A 423 -11.29 27.73 14.89
CA GLN A 423 -12.27 26.69 15.18
C GLN A 423 -11.80 25.34 14.65
N ASP A 424 -11.31 25.27 13.42
CA ASP A 424 -10.84 24.04 12.80
C ASP A 424 -9.59 23.50 13.48
N LEU A 425 -8.61 24.35 13.78
CA LEU A 425 -7.40 23.93 14.50
C LEU A 425 -7.73 23.45 15.93
N THR A 426 -8.69 24.08 16.59
CA THR A 426 -9.19 23.62 17.89
C THR A 426 -9.87 22.26 17.78
N GLN A 427 -10.61 22.01 16.69
CA GLN A 427 -11.22 20.70 16.47
C GLN A 427 -10.15 19.65 16.13
N ALA A 428 -9.13 19.98 15.36
CA ALA A 428 -8.00 19.09 15.07
C ALA A 428 -7.31 18.65 16.38
N ILE A 429 -7.01 19.59 17.27
CA ILE A 429 -6.43 19.34 18.61
C ILE A 429 -7.35 18.49 19.48
N LYS A 430 -8.67 18.72 19.42
CA LYS A 430 -9.63 17.93 20.19
C LYS A 430 -9.66 16.46 19.74
N LEU A 431 -9.50 16.22 18.43
CA LEU A 431 -9.48 14.89 17.83
C LEU A 431 -8.14 14.18 18.06
N ASP A 432 -7.07 14.94 18.04
CA ASP A 432 -5.71 14.46 18.26
C ASP A 432 -4.97 15.43 19.20
N PRO A 433 -4.95 15.15 20.52
CA PRO A 433 -4.30 16.01 21.52
C PRO A 433 -2.77 16.06 21.43
N GLU A 434 -2.16 15.20 20.61
CA GLU A 434 -0.71 15.17 20.37
C GLU A 434 -0.33 15.76 19.00
N TYR A 435 -1.29 16.40 18.29
CA TYR A 435 -1.06 16.95 16.96
C TYR A 435 -0.26 18.25 17.01
N LEU A 436 1.05 18.15 17.05
CA LEU A 436 2.01 19.25 17.18
C LEU A 436 1.73 20.39 16.18
N ASP A 437 1.57 20.07 14.89
CA ASP A 437 1.32 21.07 13.84
C ASP A 437 0.07 21.91 14.09
N ALA A 438 -0.96 21.32 14.71
CA ALA A 438 -2.21 22.04 14.98
C ALA A 438 -2.01 23.08 16.08
N TYR A 439 -1.28 22.77 17.15
CA TYR A 439 -0.88 23.75 18.17
C TYR A 439 0.02 24.82 17.59
N TYR A 440 1.07 24.44 16.84
CA TYR A 440 2.00 25.38 16.25
C TYR A 440 1.29 26.40 15.34
N ASN A 441 0.44 25.93 14.43
CA ASN A 441 -0.30 26.81 13.51
C ASN A 441 -1.33 27.66 14.25
N ARG A 442 -2.05 27.12 15.25
CA ARG A 442 -3.00 27.90 16.06
C ARG A 442 -2.28 28.97 16.86
N GLY A 443 -1.14 28.65 17.48
CA GLY A 443 -0.29 29.60 18.19
C GLY A 443 0.17 30.74 17.28
N ASN A 444 0.58 30.45 16.05
CA ASN A 444 0.97 31.48 15.08
C ASN A 444 -0.19 32.42 14.73
N ILE A 445 -1.39 31.90 14.50
CA ILE A 445 -2.58 32.72 14.21
C ILE A 445 -2.94 33.56 15.43
N LEU A 446 -2.93 32.98 16.64
CA LEU A 446 -3.21 33.71 17.88
C LEU A 446 -2.19 34.82 18.16
N ASN A 447 -0.88 34.57 17.89
CA ASN A 447 0.15 35.59 18.00
C ASN A 447 -0.08 36.73 17.01
N ALA A 448 -0.46 36.44 15.75
CA ALA A 448 -0.79 37.46 14.74
C ALA A 448 -2.03 38.28 15.12
N LEU A 449 -2.98 37.70 15.86
CA LEU A 449 -4.16 38.36 16.41
C LEU A 449 -3.91 39.00 17.78
N GLU A 450 -2.65 39.12 18.22
CA GLU A 450 -2.22 39.70 19.51
C GLU A 450 -2.78 38.97 20.75
N GLN A 451 -3.28 37.73 20.59
CA GLN A 451 -3.76 36.89 21.68
C GLN A 451 -2.61 36.12 22.33
N TYR A 452 -1.62 36.84 22.82
CA TYR A 452 -0.31 36.34 23.24
C TYR A 452 -0.39 35.23 24.28
N VAL A 453 -1.26 35.37 25.30
CA VAL A 453 -1.39 34.35 26.37
C VAL A 453 -1.81 32.99 25.82
N LEU A 454 -2.76 32.99 24.91
CA LEU A 454 -3.23 31.74 24.26
C LEU A 454 -2.16 31.16 23.34
N ALA A 455 -1.47 32.01 22.56
CA ALA A 455 -0.36 31.59 21.70
C ALA A 455 0.79 30.94 22.52
N ILE A 456 1.16 31.53 23.65
CA ILE A 456 2.17 31.00 24.55
C ILE A 456 1.76 29.61 25.07
N ASN A 457 0.49 29.41 25.42
CA ASN A 457 0.00 28.12 25.89
C ASN A 457 0.11 27.06 24.77
N ASP A 458 -0.19 27.42 23.53
CA ASP A 458 -0.03 26.51 22.40
C ASP A 458 1.44 26.15 22.15
N PHE A 459 2.36 27.13 22.16
CA PHE A 459 3.79 26.86 22.00
C PHE A 459 4.37 26.10 23.21
N ASN A 460 3.84 26.28 24.42
CA ASN A 460 4.20 25.43 25.56
C ASN A 460 3.86 23.97 25.26
N LYS A 461 2.71 23.70 24.64
CA LYS A 461 2.32 22.34 24.27
C LYS A 461 3.17 21.77 23.14
N VAL A 462 3.55 22.56 22.14
CA VAL A 462 4.53 22.17 21.11
C VAL A 462 5.84 21.70 21.76
N ILE A 463 6.40 22.50 22.67
CA ILE A 463 7.66 22.18 23.38
C ILE A 463 7.50 20.98 24.33
N GLU A 464 6.32 20.78 24.92
CA GLU A 464 6.04 19.59 25.73
C GLU A 464 6.03 18.32 24.89
N LEU A 465 5.45 18.38 23.68
CA LEU A 465 5.36 17.27 22.73
C LEU A 465 6.72 16.95 22.08
N ASP A 466 7.46 17.99 21.69
CA ASP A 466 8.84 17.86 21.22
C ASP A 466 9.77 18.86 21.90
N PRO A 467 10.50 18.45 22.95
CA PRO A 467 11.46 19.30 23.63
C PRO A 467 12.68 19.73 22.81
N ASN A 468 12.86 19.16 21.62
CA ASN A 468 13.94 19.51 20.69
C ASN A 468 13.44 20.35 19.51
N ASP A 469 12.17 20.74 19.48
CA ASP A 469 11.62 21.61 18.44
C ASP A 469 12.10 23.07 18.65
N ILE A 470 13.09 23.47 17.86
CA ILE A 470 13.66 24.84 17.89
C ILE A 470 12.62 25.89 17.47
N ASP A 471 11.69 25.54 16.56
CA ASP A 471 10.68 26.46 16.07
C ASP A 471 9.63 26.78 17.15
N GLY A 472 9.30 25.80 17.97
CA GLY A 472 8.43 25.99 19.14
C GLY A 472 8.99 27.01 20.15
N TYR A 473 10.27 26.85 20.51
CA TYR A 473 10.95 27.84 21.38
C TYR A 473 11.05 29.21 20.69
N PHE A 474 11.43 29.24 19.41
CA PHE A 474 11.60 30.48 18.67
C PHE A 474 10.27 31.26 18.57
N MET A 475 9.18 30.61 18.22
CA MET A 475 7.87 31.28 18.10
C MET A 475 7.32 31.71 19.46
N ARG A 476 7.58 30.93 20.53
CA ARG A 476 7.25 31.36 21.89
C ARG A 476 8.05 32.58 22.28
N ALA A 477 9.34 32.65 21.98
CA ALA A 477 10.20 33.82 22.22
C ALA A 477 9.71 35.06 21.46
N ILE A 478 9.36 34.90 20.18
CA ILE A 478 8.72 35.99 19.39
C ILE A 478 7.44 36.47 20.08
N THR A 479 6.61 35.56 20.54
CA THR A 479 5.34 35.90 21.22
C THR A 479 5.57 36.60 22.55
N TYR A 480 6.52 36.14 23.40
CA TYR A 480 6.95 36.85 24.60
C TYR A 480 7.45 38.26 24.29
N ARG A 481 8.30 38.40 23.26
CA ARG A 481 8.80 39.71 22.84
C ARG A 481 7.67 40.64 22.43
N ASN A 482 6.71 40.14 21.64
CA ASN A 482 5.57 40.91 21.14
C ASN A 482 4.63 41.33 22.28
N SER A 483 4.52 40.51 23.34
CA SER A 483 3.76 40.84 24.54
C SER A 483 4.51 41.77 25.53
N GLY A 484 5.80 42.08 25.26
CA GLY A 484 6.63 42.91 26.13
C GLY A 484 7.38 42.13 27.24
N ASP A 485 7.25 40.81 27.29
CA ASP A 485 8.00 39.96 28.23
C ASP A 485 9.40 39.62 27.65
N TYR A 486 10.24 40.62 27.64
CA TYR A 486 11.60 40.49 27.08
C TYR A 486 12.46 39.48 27.87
N SER A 487 12.23 39.32 29.17
CA SER A 487 12.97 38.36 30.00
C SER A 487 12.76 36.91 29.55
N ASN A 488 11.52 36.50 29.34
CA ASN A 488 11.22 35.15 28.87
C ASN A 488 11.57 34.97 27.38
N ALA A 489 11.42 36.02 26.59
CA ALA A 489 11.88 36.00 25.19
C ALA A 489 13.40 35.70 25.08
N ILE A 490 14.22 36.40 25.89
CA ILE A 490 15.68 36.21 25.94
C ILE A 490 16.04 34.77 26.35
N LYS A 491 15.33 34.20 27.35
CA LYS A 491 15.56 32.81 27.78
C LYS A 491 15.30 31.81 26.62
N ASP A 492 14.17 31.96 25.93
CA ASP A 492 13.81 31.04 24.84
C ASP A 492 14.74 31.20 23.65
N PHE A 493 15.09 32.45 23.22
CA PHE A 493 16.11 32.66 22.21
C PHE A 493 17.48 32.10 22.62
N THR A 494 17.84 32.17 23.89
CA THR A 494 19.07 31.56 24.39
C THR A 494 19.01 30.04 24.22
N LYS A 495 17.86 29.44 24.54
CA LYS A 495 17.64 28.00 24.31
C LYS A 495 17.77 27.63 22.82
N CYS A 496 17.20 28.44 21.93
CA CYS A 496 17.39 28.22 20.48
C CYS A 496 18.87 28.29 20.06
N ILE A 497 19.64 29.24 20.61
CA ILE A 497 21.09 29.37 20.31
C ILE A 497 21.89 28.18 20.87
N GLU A 498 21.50 27.62 22.01
CA GLU A 498 22.10 26.38 22.53
C GLU A 498 21.85 25.19 21.62
N MET A 499 20.71 25.16 20.92
CA MET A 499 20.35 24.10 19.99
C MET A 499 20.98 24.31 18.60
N ASP A 500 21.02 25.55 18.11
CA ASP A 500 21.71 25.96 16.88
C ASP A 500 22.44 27.29 17.05
N SER A 501 23.75 27.23 17.28
CA SER A 501 24.61 28.40 17.44
C SER A 501 25.04 29.06 16.11
N THR A 502 24.59 28.51 14.96
CA THR A 502 24.99 29.00 13.63
C THR A 502 23.92 29.87 12.96
N ALA A 503 22.73 29.94 13.54
CA ALA A 503 21.58 30.66 12.99
C ALA A 503 21.63 32.15 13.35
N ALA A 504 22.17 32.98 12.45
CA ALA A 504 22.34 34.43 12.63
C ALA A 504 21.03 35.16 13.00
N TYR A 505 19.89 34.70 12.46
CA TYR A 505 18.59 35.33 12.73
C TYR A 505 18.15 35.20 14.18
N ILE A 506 18.56 34.15 14.92
CA ILE A 506 18.19 33.98 16.32
C ILE A 506 18.91 35.03 17.19
N TYR A 507 20.22 35.25 16.96
CA TYR A 507 20.97 36.32 17.62
C TYR A 507 20.34 37.70 17.33
N TYR A 508 19.97 37.95 16.08
CA TYR A 508 19.27 39.19 15.71
C TYR A 508 17.96 39.39 16.50
N HIS A 509 17.14 38.34 16.60
CA HIS A 509 15.88 38.46 17.35
C HIS A 509 16.09 38.58 18.87
N ARG A 510 17.13 37.92 19.42
CA ARG A 510 17.50 38.09 20.83
C ARG A 510 18.02 39.51 21.10
N ALA A 511 18.81 40.07 20.20
CA ALA A 511 19.28 41.45 20.27
C ALA A 511 18.13 42.47 20.31
N ILE A 512 17.06 42.22 19.54
CA ILE A 512 15.86 43.06 19.61
C ILE A 512 15.23 43.02 21.03
N ALA A 513 15.15 41.85 21.63
CA ALA A 513 14.62 41.72 22.99
C ALA A 513 15.52 42.42 24.02
N TYR A 514 16.85 42.27 23.88
CA TYR A 514 17.81 43.00 24.71
C TYR A 514 17.69 44.53 24.51
N ARG A 515 17.56 45.02 23.29
CA ARG A 515 17.36 46.47 23.04
C ARG A 515 16.14 47.02 23.77
N PHE A 516 14.98 46.31 23.68
CA PHE A 516 13.76 46.76 24.33
C PHE A 516 13.81 46.65 25.86
N SER A 517 14.61 45.71 26.39
CA SER A 517 14.93 45.69 27.82
C SER A 517 16.01 46.70 28.26
N LYS A 518 16.55 47.49 27.31
CA LYS A 518 17.62 48.46 27.44
C LYS A 518 18.97 47.85 27.83
N ASP A 519 19.18 46.58 27.62
CA ASP A 519 20.46 45.88 27.75
C ASP A 519 21.27 46.01 26.46
N TYR A 520 21.79 47.22 26.21
CA TYR A 520 22.43 47.53 24.96
C TYR A 520 23.75 46.77 24.73
N ASP A 521 24.48 46.43 25.79
CA ASP A 521 25.75 45.71 25.70
C ASP A 521 25.54 44.29 25.16
N ASN A 522 24.56 43.55 25.69
CA ASN A 522 24.22 42.23 25.18
C ASN A 522 23.60 42.29 23.78
N ALA A 523 22.80 43.32 23.48
CA ALA A 523 22.27 43.54 22.15
C ALA A 523 23.37 43.75 21.09
N LEU A 524 24.36 44.56 21.41
CA LEU A 524 25.52 44.81 20.53
C LEU A 524 26.34 43.53 20.30
N ASN A 525 26.57 42.75 21.37
CA ASN A 525 27.28 41.46 21.26
C ASN A 525 26.56 40.48 20.32
N ASP A 526 25.27 40.37 20.47
CA ASP A 526 24.46 39.47 19.63
C ASP A 526 24.42 39.94 18.15
N LEU A 527 24.30 41.25 17.89
CA LEU A 527 24.32 41.78 16.55
C LEU A 527 25.67 41.59 15.87
N ASN A 528 26.76 41.79 16.59
CA ASN A 528 28.08 41.49 16.06
C ASN A 528 28.24 40.02 15.76
N LYS A 529 27.74 39.12 16.60
CA LYS A 529 27.74 37.69 16.36
C LYS A 529 26.87 37.32 15.11
N ALA A 530 25.72 37.95 14.96
CA ALA A 530 24.86 37.76 13.78
C ALA A 530 25.57 38.19 12.49
N ILE A 531 26.33 39.30 12.54
CA ILE A 531 27.14 39.81 11.41
C ILE A 531 28.36 38.92 11.13
N ASP A 532 29.03 38.41 12.14
CA ASP A 532 30.11 37.43 11.98
C ASP A 532 29.66 36.17 11.26
N LEU A 533 28.43 35.69 11.58
CA LEU A 533 27.81 34.54 10.94
C LEU A 533 27.27 34.84 9.53
N TYR A 534 26.75 36.06 9.33
CA TYR A 534 26.23 36.53 8.05
C TYR A 534 26.63 37.99 7.79
N PRO A 535 27.79 38.22 7.13
CA PRO A 535 28.35 39.57 6.95
C PRO A 535 27.46 40.55 6.19
N ASP A 536 26.61 40.09 5.31
CA ASP A 536 25.69 40.93 4.52
C ASP A 536 24.30 41.13 5.19
N TYR A 537 24.22 40.88 6.51
CA TYR A 537 22.94 40.97 7.25
C TYR A 537 22.53 42.41 7.50
N TYR A 538 22.02 43.10 6.48
CA TYR A 538 21.63 44.51 6.51
C TYR A 538 20.68 44.88 7.64
N LEU A 539 19.78 43.94 8.06
CA LEU A 539 18.88 44.14 9.21
C LEU A 539 19.64 44.28 10.52
N ALA A 540 20.71 43.51 10.71
CA ALA A 540 21.56 43.62 11.91
C ALA A 540 22.30 44.97 11.93
N TYR A 541 22.81 45.45 10.82
CA TYR A 541 23.39 46.77 10.73
C TYR A 541 22.40 47.89 11.03
N ASN A 542 21.17 47.79 10.50
CA ASN A 542 20.13 48.76 10.84
C ASN A 542 19.78 48.72 12.33
N MET A 543 19.79 47.52 12.95
CA MET A 543 19.52 47.38 14.37
C MET A 543 20.66 47.95 15.22
N LEU A 544 21.94 47.80 14.83
CA LEU A 544 23.06 48.51 15.43
C LEU A 544 22.83 50.01 15.40
N GLY A 545 22.44 50.55 14.23
CA GLY A 545 22.06 51.96 14.10
C GLY A 545 20.99 52.39 15.06
N ASN A 546 19.93 51.54 15.23
CA ASN A 546 18.84 51.81 16.19
C ASN A 546 19.36 51.87 17.64
N ILE A 547 20.29 50.99 18.06
CA ILE A 547 20.85 50.98 19.42
C ILE A 547 21.67 52.24 19.66
N TYR A 548 22.54 52.62 18.71
CA TYR A 548 23.33 53.86 18.83
C TYR A 548 22.44 55.11 18.78
N PHE A 549 21.32 55.07 18.05
CA PHE A 549 20.31 56.13 18.06
C PHE A 549 19.66 56.26 19.47
N ASP A 550 19.25 55.12 20.07
CA ASP A 550 18.66 55.09 21.42
C ASP A 550 19.63 55.61 22.49
N GLN A 551 20.98 55.52 22.26
CA GLN A 551 22.04 56.06 23.10
C GLN A 551 22.43 57.50 22.71
N GLU A 552 21.69 58.13 21.82
CA GLU A 552 21.94 59.48 21.29
C GLU A 552 23.30 59.63 20.55
N GLN A 553 23.91 58.51 20.15
CA GLN A 553 25.18 58.49 19.41
C GLN A 553 24.90 58.56 17.89
N TYR A 554 24.43 59.69 17.41
CA TYR A 554 23.88 59.88 16.08
C TYR A 554 24.88 59.62 14.94
N ASP A 555 26.17 60.00 15.15
CA ASP A 555 27.20 59.76 14.12
C ASP A 555 27.45 58.24 13.94
N ALA A 556 27.49 57.49 15.01
CA ALA A 556 27.60 56.04 14.94
C ALA A 556 26.36 55.42 14.32
N ALA A 557 25.14 55.87 14.70
CA ALA A 557 23.89 55.42 14.11
C ALA A 557 23.88 55.64 12.57
N LEU A 558 24.24 56.83 12.13
CA LEU A 558 24.33 57.15 10.68
C LEU A 558 25.27 56.21 9.93
N LYS A 559 26.46 55.91 10.48
CA LYS A 559 27.40 54.97 9.90
C LYS A 559 26.79 53.59 9.66
N TYR A 560 26.08 53.06 10.65
CA TYR A 560 25.46 51.73 10.57
C TYR A 560 24.23 51.71 9.65
N TYR A 561 23.41 52.74 9.66
CA TYR A 561 22.30 52.86 8.69
C TYR A 561 22.80 52.96 7.26
N GLN A 562 23.87 53.73 7.02
CA GLN A 562 24.51 53.82 5.70
C GLN A 562 25.03 52.46 5.26
N LYS A 563 25.64 51.67 6.17
CA LYS A 563 26.06 50.31 5.85
C LYS A 563 24.88 49.39 5.50
N ALA A 564 23.75 49.52 6.18
CA ALA A 564 22.54 48.78 5.85
C ALA A 564 22.02 49.17 4.44
N ILE A 565 22.06 50.47 4.08
CA ILE A 565 21.70 50.97 2.74
C ILE A 565 22.66 50.44 1.66
N GLU A 566 23.94 50.39 1.96
CA GLU A 566 24.98 49.87 1.06
C GLU A 566 24.75 48.40 0.71
N LEU A 567 24.39 47.59 1.73
CA LEU A 567 24.09 46.17 1.56
C LEU A 567 22.72 45.90 0.93
N ASN A 568 21.74 46.75 1.21
CA ASN A 568 20.41 46.67 0.59
C ASN A 568 19.91 48.08 0.22
N PRO A 569 20.16 48.53 -1.05
CA PRO A 569 19.76 49.85 -1.53
C PRO A 569 18.24 50.12 -1.60
N ASP A 570 17.42 49.08 -1.47
CA ASP A 570 15.96 49.20 -1.49
C ASP A 570 15.36 49.15 -0.09
N TYR A 571 16.19 49.09 0.97
CA TYR A 571 15.70 48.99 2.36
C TYR A 571 15.24 50.34 2.90
N VAL A 572 14.01 50.70 2.60
CA VAL A 572 13.35 51.99 2.91
C VAL A 572 13.51 52.41 4.36
N VAL A 573 13.47 51.48 5.33
CA VAL A 573 13.53 51.75 6.78
C VAL A 573 14.85 52.43 7.16
N ALA A 574 15.97 52.02 6.56
CA ALA A 574 17.28 52.65 6.84
C ALA A 574 17.35 54.09 6.32
N TYR A 575 16.78 54.35 5.14
CA TYR A 575 16.69 55.73 4.62
C TYR A 575 15.85 56.61 5.53
N TYR A 576 14.71 56.06 6.06
CA TYR A 576 13.84 56.76 6.99
C TYR A 576 14.58 57.10 8.29
N ASN A 577 15.35 56.18 8.84
CA ASN A 577 16.13 56.38 10.05
C ASN A 577 17.19 57.48 9.84
N VAL A 578 17.91 57.49 8.70
CA VAL A 578 18.86 58.52 8.37
C VAL A 578 18.17 59.87 8.17
N ALA A 579 17.07 59.92 7.45
CA ALA A 579 16.27 61.15 7.25
C ALA A 579 15.80 61.75 8.58
N ASN A 580 15.38 60.91 9.52
CA ASN A 580 14.92 61.30 10.85
C ASN A 580 16.06 61.97 11.67
N ILE A 581 17.27 61.41 11.63
CA ILE A 581 18.44 62.01 12.33
C ILE A 581 18.72 63.40 11.74
N TYR A 582 18.85 63.50 10.41
CA TYR A 582 19.17 64.82 9.78
C TYR A 582 18.08 65.84 9.99
N TYR A 583 16.80 65.42 9.98
CA TYR A 583 15.68 66.29 10.25
C TYR A 583 15.74 66.84 11.68
N ASN A 584 16.02 66.00 12.68
CA ASN A 584 16.09 66.41 14.09
C ASN A 584 17.32 67.27 14.40
N GLN A 585 18.40 67.09 13.62
CA GLN A 585 19.60 67.95 13.70
C GLN A 585 19.44 69.27 12.94
N GLY A 586 18.29 69.55 12.31
CA GLY A 586 18.07 70.75 11.51
C GLY A 586 18.73 70.74 10.16
N ASN A 587 19.38 69.66 9.73
CA ASN A 587 20.00 69.51 8.41
C ASN A 587 18.92 69.09 7.39
N TYR A 588 18.02 70.04 7.12
CA TYR A 588 16.88 69.79 6.24
C TYR A 588 17.27 69.48 4.79
N SER A 589 18.40 69.99 4.31
CA SER A 589 18.88 69.68 2.97
C SER A 589 19.26 68.19 2.83
N ALA A 590 20.01 67.65 3.79
CA ALA A 590 20.31 66.25 3.81
C ALA A 590 19.05 65.38 4.02
N ALA A 591 18.19 65.73 4.97
CA ALA A 591 16.96 65.02 5.21
C ALA A 591 16.08 64.89 3.93
N LYS A 592 15.97 66.01 3.16
CA LYS A 592 15.19 66.05 1.91
C LYS A 592 15.69 65.04 0.87
N ASN A 593 17.01 64.87 0.76
CA ASN A 593 17.58 63.89 -0.18
C ASN A 593 17.15 62.47 0.15
N TYR A 594 17.23 62.08 1.40
CA TYR A 594 16.82 60.73 1.88
C TYR A 594 15.29 60.54 1.79
N LEU A 595 14.48 61.59 2.12
CA LEU A 595 13.02 61.57 1.98
C LEU A 595 12.60 61.38 0.51
N ASN A 596 13.24 62.07 -0.43
CA ASN A 596 12.96 61.87 -1.86
C ASN A 596 13.28 60.45 -2.31
N LYS A 597 14.35 59.85 -1.78
CA LYS A 597 14.67 58.45 -2.08
C LYS A 597 13.60 57.49 -1.52
N ILE A 598 13.05 57.75 -0.32
CA ILE A 598 11.96 56.96 0.27
C ILE A 598 10.71 57.04 -0.62
N VAL A 599 10.35 58.25 -1.10
CA VAL A 599 9.18 58.43 -2.02
C VAL A 599 9.38 57.66 -3.34
N LEU A 600 10.62 57.56 -3.82
CA LEU A 600 10.94 56.79 -5.04
C LEU A 600 10.80 55.26 -4.79
N LEU A 601 11.27 54.77 -3.65
CA LEU A 601 11.28 53.33 -3.31
C LEU A 601 9.91 52.84 -2.83
N ASP A 602 9.14 53.66 -2.10
CA ASP A 602 7.88 53.32 -1.46
C ASP A 602 6.75 54.35 -1.72
N PRO A 603 6.41 54.64 -2.99
CA PRO A 603 5.54 55.79 -3.32
C PRO A 603 4.16 55.71 -2.70
N ASN A 604 3.60 54.53 -2.50
CA ASN A 604 2.25 54.29 -2.00
C ASN A 604 2.19 53.66 -0.60
N GLY A 605 3.32 53.22 -0.07
CA GLY A 605 3.41 52.57 1.23
C GLY A 605 3.48 53.57 2.40
N PRO A 606 3.58 53.06 3.64
CA PRO A 606 3.53 53.89 4.82
C PRO A 606 4.69 54.88 4.94
N TYR A 607 5.90 54.47 4.61
CA TYR A 607 7.07 55.33 4.69
C TYR A 607 7.07 56.42 3.60
N GLY A 608 6.65 56.10 2.37
CA GLY A 608 6.50 57.07 1.31
C GLY A 608 5.46 58.13 1.59
N LYS A 609 4.32 57.74 2.10
CA LYS A 609 3.27 58.69 2.51
C LYS A 609 3.75 59.64 3.61
N GLU A 610 4.46 59.12 4.63
CA GLU A 610 5.01 59.96 5.69
C GLU A 610 6.14 60.88 5.14
N ALA A 611 7.02 60.35 4.28
CA ALA A 611 8.06 61.16 3.62
C ALA A 611 7.48 62.32 2.81
N ILE A 612 6.39 62.09 2.06
CA ILE A 612 5.71 63.17 1.31
C ILE A 612 5.15 64.24 2.26
N LYS A 613 4.57 63.86 3.38
CA LYS A 613 4.08 64.79 4.41
C LYS A 613 5.21 65.63 4.99
N VAL A 614 6.32 65.04 5.34
CA VAL A 614 7.50 65.73 5.88
C VAL A 614 8.11 66.67 4.81
N LEU A 615 8.19 66.26 3.55
CA LEU A 615 8.67 67.08 2.45
C LEU A 615 7.80 68.32 2.23
N ASN A 616 6.46 68.15 2.30
CA ASN A 616 5.55 69.29 2.21
C ASN A 616 5.70 70.29 3.39
N ASN A 617 5.93 69.77 4.60
CA ASN A 617 6.23 70.62 5.77
C ASN A 617 7.55 71.41 5.56
N LEU A 618 8.63 70.75 5.09
CA LEU A 618 9.89 71.43 4.77
C LEU A 618 9.72 72.50 3.74
N LYS A 619 8.91 72.26 2.68
CA LYS A 619 8.59 73.27 1.66
C LYS A 619 7.88 74.48 2.25
N ASN A 620 6.93 74.25 3.17
CA ASN A 620 6.21 75.36 3.85
C ASN A 620 7.11 76.15 4.81
N MET A 621 8.18 75.55 5.32
CA MET A 621 9.23 76.19 6.12
C MET A 621 10.29 76.91 5.28
N GLY A 622 10.24 76.82 3.95
CA GLY A 622 11.18 77.48 3.02
C GLY A 622 12.39 76.61 2.63
N TYR A 623 12.36 75.34 2.89
CA TYR A 623 13.44 74.42 2.55
C TYR A 623 13.18 73.57 1.29
#